data_788352b08f4a7a38874c250ed144acbc
#
_entry.id   788352b08f4a7a38874c250ed144acbc
#
_cell.length_a   1.000
_cell.length_b   1.000
_cell.length_c   1.000
_cell.angle_alpha   90.00
_cell.angle_beta   90.00
_cell.angle_gamma   90.00
#
_symmetry.space_group_name_H-M   'P 1'
#
loop_
_entity.id
_entity.type
_entity.pdbx_description
1 polymer ?
#
loop_
_entity_poly.entity_id
_entity_poly.type
_entity_poly.pdbx_seq_one_letter_code
_entity_poly.pdbx_strand_id
1 'polypeptide(L)'
;IYALNPVNISFNIFLNYFWYYALAIGGFIITGVVILYLLNTKDIIRELPPLIMPNTGNMGLPICLFAYGSQGLGVSAAISALIILCHFTLGVFLADRRFSLNVILKSPPFYAIIIAIILLYYDLELPGFIENTTFLLMYATIFLILMSLGIALTRLKVFSLNKAIFSSIGRVIIGPIIGYSLILYFNLEGFAAGVLLIQCSMPSAVLNYLVASMYSPKKIVDSVASTIVVSTLMSFVTVPIVVFFALKYFN
;
A
#
# COMPACT_ATOMS: atom_id res chain seq x y z
N ILE A 1 -14.97 -0.12 -5.11
CA ILE A 1 -16.26 0.61 -5.09
C ILE A 1 -16.95 0.38 -3.76
N TYR A 2 -17.27 -0.86 -3.34
CA TYR A 2 -17.96 -1.12 -2.05
C TYR A 2 -17.28 -0.45 -0.86
N ALA A 3 -15.97 -0.61 -0.71
CA ALA A 3 -15.20 -0.04 0.40
C ALA A 3 -15.23 1.50 0.44
N LEU A 4 -15.36 2.14 -0.70
CA LEU A 4 -15.46 3.59 -0.88
C LEU A 4 -16.91 4.02 -1.14
N ASN A 5 -17.90 3.38 -0.50
CA ASN A 5 -19.30 3.81 -0.49
C ASN A 5 -19.51 4.84 0.64
N PRO A 6 -20.35 5.86 0.48
CA PRO A 6 -20.71 6.83 1.53
C PRO A 6 -21.14 6.20 2.85
N VAL A 7 -21.74 5.02 2.82
CA VAL A 7 -22.11 4.25 4.03
C VAL A 7 -20.88 3.82 4.87
N ASN A 8 -19.73 3.57 4.23
CA ASN A 8 -18.53 3.08 4.90
C ASN A 8 -17.55 4.19 5.27
N ILE A 9 -17.50 5.28 4.49
CA ILE A 9 -16.54 6.38 4.68
C ILE A 9 -17.12 7.69 4.13
N SER A 10 -16.92 8.81 4.84
CA SER A 10 -17.26 10.13 4.33
C SER A 10 -16.17 10.67 3.39
N PHE A 11 -16.58 11.58 2.47
CA PHE A 11 -15.63 12.24 1.56
C PHE A 11 -14.52 12.98 2.29
N ASN A 12 -14.80 13.62 3.44
CA ASN A 12 -13.82 14.33 4.24
C ASN A 12 -12.77 13.38 4.83
N ILE A 13 -13.19 12.23 5.36
CA ILE A 13 -12.25 11.20 5.87
C ILE A 13 -11.41 10.66 4.71
N PHE A 14 -12.04 10.35 3.57
CA PHE A 14 -11.31 9.92 2.36
C PHE A 14 -10.22 10.92 1.99
N LEU A 15 -10.55 12.21 1.86
CA LEU A 15 -9.62 13.25 1.44
C LEU A 15 -8.49 13.45 2.45
N ASN A 16 -8.82 13.50 3.76
CA ASN A 16 -7.82 13.68 4.80
C ASN A 16 -6.81 12.54 4.84
N TYR A 17 -7.26 11.28 4.84
CA TYR A 17 -6.37 10.12 4.90
C TYR A 17 -5.61 9.88 3.59
N PHE A 18 -6.16 10.29 2.44
CA PHE A 18 -5.43 10.36 1.19
C PHE A 18 -4.22 11.32 1.30
N TRP A 19 -4.41 12.53 1.88
CA TRP A 19 -3.34 13.51 2.07
C TRP A 19 -2.34 13.10 3.15
N TYR A 20 -2.79 12.58 4.30
CA TYR A 20 -1.88 12.09 5.33
C TYR A 20 -0.98 10.98 4.78
N TYR A 21 -1.55 10.11 3.96
CA TYR A 21 -0.75 9.05 3.35
C TYR A 21 0.17 9.56 2.23
N ALA A 22 -0.20 10.60 1.51
CA ALA A 22 0.69 11.27 0.56
C ALA A 22 1.93 11.86 1.27
N LEU A 23 1.75 12.45 2.47
CA LEU A 23 2.86 12.88 3.31
C LEU A 23 3.71 11.70 3.79
N ALA A 24 3.09 10.57 4.16
CA ALA A 24 3.82 9.35 4.50
C ALA A 24 4.73 8.88 3.35
N ILE A 25 4.24 8.91 2.11
CA ILE A 25 5.04 8.59 0.91
C ILE A 25 6.25 9.51 0.81
N GLY A 26 6.09 10.82 1.08
CA GLY A 26 7.20 11.77 1.16
C GLY A 26 8.26 11.33 2.18
N GLY A 27 7.83 10.95 3.38
CA GLY A 27 8.70 10.39 4.40
C GLY A 27 9.39 9.09 3.96
N PHE A 28 8.67 8.19 3.28
CA PHE A 28 9.24 6.96 2.74
C PHE A 28 10.27 7.23 1.63
N ILE A 29 10.05 8.25 0.79
CA ILE A 29 11.03 8.65 -0.25
C ILE A 29 12.32 9.11 0.41
N ILE A 30 12.25 10.02 1.38
CA ILE A 30 13.44 10.55 2.07
C ILE A 30 14.21 9.41 2.74
N THR A 31 13.55 8.61 3.55
CA THR A 31 14.18 7.50 4.29
C THR A 31 14.66 6.40 3.36
N GLY A 32 13.91 6.08 2.30
CA GLY A 32 14.30 5.08 1.30
C GLY A 32 15.56 5.49 0.53
N VAL A 33 15.67 6.76 0.13
CA VAL A 33 16.89 7.30 -0.51
C VAL A 33 18.08 7.21 0.45
N VAL A 34 17.92 7.58 1.71
CA VAL A 34 18.99 7.49 2.72
C VAL A 34 19.45 6.04 2.90
N ILE A 35 18.52 5.10 3.04
CA ILE A 35 18.85 3.67 3.18
C ILE A 35 19.65 3.17 1.97
N LEU A 36 19.16 3.44 0.75
CA LEU A 36 19.81 2.97 -0.47
C LEU A 36 21.17 3.65 -0.70
N TYR A 37 21.33 4.90 -0.28
CA TYR A 37 22.61 5.59 -0.27
C TYR A 37 23.61 4.93 0.69
N LEU A 38 23.21 4.65 1.93
CA LEU A 38 24.03 3.95 2.92
C LEU A 38 24.44 2.53 2.47
N LEU A 39 23.57 1.87 1.68
CA LEU A 39 23.86 0.56 1.08
C LEU A 39 24.74 0.64 -0.18
N ASN A 40 25.24 1.82 -0.54
CA ASN A 40 26.03 2.06 -1.76
C ASN A 40 25.35 1.52 -3.02
N THR A 41 24.02 1.72 -3.12
CA THR A 41 23.23 1.25 -4.25
C THR A 41 23.55 2.06 -5.50
N LYS A 42 23.89 1.36 -6.61
CA LYS A 42 24.28 2.03 -7.87
C LYS A 42 23.12 2.74 -8.57
N ASP A 43 21.90 2.19 -8.50
CA ASP A 43 20.70 2.76 -9.12
C ASP A 43 19.60 2.93 -8.07
N ILE A 44 19.74 3.99 -7.26
CA ILE A 44 18.80 4.31 -6.17
C ILE A 44 17.38 4.49 -6.72
N ILE A 45 17.23 5.16 -7.87
CA ILE A 45 15.93 5.50 -8.43
C ILE A 45 15.10 4.24 -8.74
N ARG A 46 15.71 3.26 -9.41
CA ARG A 46 15.01 2.01 -9.77
C ARG A 46 14.82 1.04 -8.61
N GLU A 47 15.63 1.16 -7.57
CA GLU A 47 15.52 0.30 -6.38
C GLU A 47 14.68 0.94 -5.26
N LEU A 48 14.21 2.17 -5.42
CA LEU A 48 13.39 2.89 -4.44
C LEU A 48 11.95 2.35 -4.29
N PRO A 49 11.24 1.89 -5.35
CA PRO A 49 9.84 1.48 -5.25
C PRO A 49 9.51 0.49 -4.11
N PRO A 50 10.29 -0.57 -3.83
CA PRO A 50 10.01 -1.48 -2.72
C PRO A 50 10.02 -0.83 -1.34
N LEU A 51 10.70 0.29 -1.16
CA LEU A 51 10.79 1.02 0.10
C LEU A 51 9.64 2.02 0.28
N ILE A 52 9.13 2.58 -0.82
CA ILE A 52 8.14 3.66 -0.79
C ILE A 52 6.70 3.22 -1.09
N MET A 53 6.52 2.05 -1.71
CA MET A 53 5.21 1.52 -2.09
C MET A 53 4.89 0.24 -1.34
N PRO A 54 4.21 0.35 -0.18
CA PRO A 54 3.83 -0.80 0.62
C PRO A 54 2.66 -1.58 0.03
N ASN A 55 2.47 -2.79 0.53
CA ASN A 55 1.41 -3.71 0.13
C ASN A 55 0.07 -3.38 0.80
N THR A 56 -0.39 -2.14 0.63
CA THR A 56 -1.64 -1.63 1.22
C THR A 56 -2.88 -2.36 0.69
N GLY A 57 -2.87 -2.72 -0.60
CA GLY A 57 -3.98 -3.40 -1.27
C GLY A 57 -4.11 -4.87 -0.87
N ASN A 58 -3.11 -5.68 -1.22
CA ASN A 58 -3.25 -7.14 -1.06
C ASN A 58 -3.13 -7.62 0.39
N MET A 59 -2.49 -6.86 1.26
CA MET A 59 -2.28 -7.22 2.66
C MET A 59 -2.97 -6.23 3.61
N GLY A 60 -2.85 -4.94 3.35
CA GLY A 60 -3.39 -3.91 4.23
C GLY A 60 -4.91 -3.88 4.26
N LEU A 61 -5.61 -3.99 3.12
CA LEU A 61 -7.08 -4.02 3.07
C LEU A 61 -7.68 -5.14 3.92
N PRO A 62 -7.29 -6.42 3.75
CA PRO A 62 -7.79 -7.51 4.58
C PRO A 62 -7.52 -7.29 6.07
N ILE A 63 -6.30 -6.87 6.43
CA ILE A 63 -5.94 -6.67 7.84
C ILE A 63 -6.77 -5.56 8.47
N CYS A 64 -6.98 -4.43 7.78
CA CYS A 64 -7.81 -3.34 8.28
C CYS A 64 -9.29 -3.72 8.38
N LEU A 65 -9.80 -4.54 7.44
CA LEU A 65 -11.14 -5.11 7.53
C LEU A 65 -11.31 -5.99 8.78
N PHE A 66 -10.35 -6.87 9.06
CA PHE A 66 -10.40 -7.74 10.22
C PHE A 66 -10.19 -7.01 11.55
N ALA A 67 -9.40 -5.92 11.53
CA ALA A 67 -9.14 -5.12 12.72
C ALA A 67 -10.29 -4.16 13.08
N TYR A 68 -10.89 -3.49 12.10
CA TYR A 68 -11.82 -2.37 12.31
C TYR A 68 -13.13 -2.48 11.50
N GLY A 69 -13.43 -3.65 10.92
CA GLY A 69 -14.65 -3.87 10.15
C GLY A 69 -14.73 -3.03 8.86
N SER A 70 -15.97 -2.74 8.42
CA SER A 70 -16.22 -2.00 7.17
C SER A 70 -15.68 -0.58 7.18
N GLN A 71 -15.68 0.09 8.33
CA GLN A 71 -15.12 1.43 8.49
C GLN A 71 -13.60 1.43 8.27
N GLY A 72 -12.90 0.46 8.86
CA GLY A 72 -11.46 0.27 8.62
C GLY A 72 -11.13 -0.06 7.17
N LEU A 73 -11.99 -0.83 6.52
CA LEU A 73 -11.88 -1.12 5.09
C LEU A 73 -12.01 0.16 4.25
N GLY A 74 -12.94 1.06 4.58
CA GLY A 74 -13.15 2.32 3.86
C GLY A 74 -11.91 3.22 3.87
N VAL A 75 -11.36 3.49 5.05
CA VAL A 75 -10.13 4.30 5.20
C VAL A 75 -8.93 3.62 4.52
N SER A 76 -8.80 2.31 4.70
CA SER A 76 -7.76 1.51 4.06
C SER A 76 -7.86 1.53 2.53
N ALA A 77 -9.07 1.55 1.98
CA ALA A 77 -9.32 1.65 0.54
C ALA A 77 -8.92 3.04 -0.01
N ALA A 78 -9.15 4.12 0.74
CA ALA A 78 -8.68 5.45 0.36
C ALA A 78 -7.15 5.50 0.22
N ILE A 79 -6.44 4.97 1.20
CA ILE A 79 -4.99 4.86 1.20
C ILE A 79 -4.50 3.96 0.05
N SER A 80 -5.15 2.82 -0.14
CA SER A 80 -4.78 1.88 -1.21
C SER A 80 -5.04 2.45 -2.61
N ALA A 81 -6.08 3.28 -2.78
CA ALA A 81 -6.32 3.98 -4.03
C ALA A 81 -5.14 4.89 -4.41
N LEU A 82 -4.61 5.66 -3.45
CA LEU A 82 -3.41 6.48 -3.67
C LEU A 82 -2.21 5.61 -4.07
N ILE A 83 -1.95 4.52 -3.35
CA ILE A 83 -0.81 3.65 -3.64
C ILE A 83 -0.93 2.97 -5.01
N ILE A 84 -2.14 2.55 -5.41
CA ILE A 84 -2.38 2.01 -6.75
C ILE A 84 -2.06 3.07 -7.82
N LEU A 85 -2.53 4.30 -7.64
CA LEU A 85 -2.18 5.41 -8.55
C LEU A 85 -0.67 5.64 -8.58
N CYS A 86 0.01 5.63 -7.41
CA CYS A 86 1.45 5.76 -7.34
C CYS A 86 2.20 4.63 -8.06
N HIS A 87 1.72 3.38 -8.02
CA HIS A 87 2.35 2.28 -8.77
C HIS A 87 2.35 2.54 -10.28
N PHE A 88 1.22 3.00 -10.84
CA PHE A 88 1.08 3.23 -12.28
C PHE A 88 1.60 4.59 -12.75
N THR A 89 1.93 5.50 -11.84
CA THR A 89 2.54 6.81 -12.14
C THR A 89 4.00 6.82 -11.74
N LEU A 90 4.27 7.05 -10.44
CA LEU A 90 5.59 7.15 -9.86
C LEU A 90 6.39 5.84 -10.01
N GLY A 91 5.77 4.68 -9.79
CA GLY A 91 6.42 3.38 -9.91
C GLY A 91 6.94 3.11 -11.32
N VAL A 92 6.10 3.37 -12.35
CA VAL A 92 6.50 3.22 -13.76
C VAL A 92 7.57 4.26 -14.11
N PHE A 93 7.43 5.52 -13.67
CA PHE A 93 8.44 6.56 -13.88
C PHE A 93 9.80 6.19 -13.27
N LEU A 94 9.83 5.67 -12.05
CA LEU A 94 11.07 5.26 -11.40
C LEU A 94 11.72 4.05 -12.09
N ALA A 95 10.91 3.12 -12.62
CA ALA A 95 11.38 1.91 -13.29
C ALA A 95 11.88 2.18 -14.73
N ASP A 96 11.12 2.94 -15.53
CA ASP A 96 11.40 3.21 -16.96
C ASP A 96 12.16 4.52 -17.19
N ARG A 97 12.14 5.44 -16.20
CA ARG A 97 12.61 6.83 -16.31
C ARG A 97 11.87 7.65 -17.37
N ARG A 98 10.68 7.20 -17.77
CA ARG A 98 9.78 7.90 -18.70
C ARG A 98 8.39 7.96 -18.13
N PHE A 99 7.75 9.11 -18.24
CA PHE A 99 6.37 9.28 -17.84
C PHE A 99 5.45 8.84 -18.98
N SER A 100 4.48 7.95 -18.70
CA SER A 100 3.54 7.47 -19.69
C SER A 100 2.10 7.56 -19.19
N LEU A 101 1.35 8.55 -19.67
CA LEU A 101 -0.09 8.67 -19.40
C LEU A 101 -0.89 7.46 -19.88
N ASN A 102 -0.44 6.81 -20.95
CA ASN A 102 -1.13 5.64 -21.51
C ASN A 102 -1.22 4.47 -20.52
N VAL A 103 -0.26 4.32 -19.62
CA VAL A 103 -0.29 3.26 -18.60
C VAL A 103 -1.41 3.51 -17.60
N ILE A 104 -1.59 4.76 -17.18
CA ILE A 104 -2.64 5.18 -16.25
C ILE A 104 -4.01 4.99 -16.90
N LEU A 105 -4.20 5.52 -18.09
CA LEU A 105 -5.48 5.48 -18.82
C LEU A 105 -5.91 4.06 -19.24
N LYS A 106 -4.97 3.12 -19.33
CA LYS A 106 -5.27 1.70 -19.59
C LYS A 106 -5.52 0.89 -18.31
N SER A 107 -5.36 1.48 -17.14
CA SER A 107 -5.52 0.80 -15.85
C SER A 107 -6.98 0.78 -15.40
N PRO A 108 -7.65 -0.39 -15.29
CA PRO A 108 -9.03 -0.46 -14.80
C PRO A 108 -9.23 0.12 -13.39
N PRO A 109 -8.30 -0.04 -12.41
CA PRO A 109 -8.41 0.58 -11.11
C PRO A 109 -8.54 2.10 -11.15
N PHE A 110 -7.94 2.77 -12.13
CA PHE A 110 -8.04 4.22 -12.29
C PHE A 110 -9.50 4.67 -12.46
N TYR A 111 -10.26 4.02 -13.33
CA TYR A 111 -11.68 4.33 -13.53
C TYR A 111 -12.53 3.97 -12.30
N ALA A 112 -12.23 2.86 -11.63
CA ALA A 112 -12.94 2.49 -10.42
C ALA A 112 -12.74 3.51 -9.28
N ILE A 113 -11.54 4.09 -9.16
CA ILE A 113 -11.24 5.15 -8.19
C ILE A 113 -12.00 6.43 -8.55
N ILE A 114 -12.04 6.83 -9.82
CA ILE A 114 -12.80 8.03 -10.26
C ILE A 114 -14.28 7.87 -9.94
N ILE A 115 -14.89 6.73 -10.28
CA ILE A 115 -16.28 6.45 -9.98
C ILE A 115 -16.53 6.53 -8.46
N ALA A 116 -15.67 5.92 -7.65
CA ALA A 116 -15.80 5.96 -6.20
C ALA A 116 -15.69 7.38 -5.63
N ILE A 117 -14.77 8.20 -6.14
CA ILE A 117 -14.65 9.61 -5.74
C ILE A 117 -15.91 10.40 -6.09
N ILE A 118 -16.50 10.18 -7.26
CA ILE A 118 -17.75 10.84 -7.68
C ILE A 118 -18.89 10.45 -6.74
N LEU A 119 -19.04 9.16 -6.41
CA LEU A 119 -20.07 8.68 -5.48
C LEU A 119 -19.91 9.30 -4.10
N LEU A 120 -18.69 9.36 -3.57
CA LEU A 120 -18.39 9.96 -2.28
C LEU A 120 -18.61 11.48 -2.26
N TYR A 121 -18.23 12.18 -3.33
CA TYR A 121 -18.36 13.64 -3.40
C TYR A 121 -19.81 14.11 -3.43
N TYR A 122 -20.66 13.40 -4.17
CA TYR A 122 -22.09 13.70 -4.29
C TYR A 122 -22.97 12.96 -3.27
N ASP A 123 -22.35 12.21 -2.35
CA ASP A 123 -23.04 11.39 -1.34
C ASP A 123 -24.10 10.45 -1.95
N LEU A 124 -23.76 9.84 -3.10
CA LEU A 124 -24.65 8.97 -3.85
C LEU A 124 -24.55 7.54 -3.34
N GLU A 125 -25.63 7.05 -2.78
CA GLU A 125 -25.74 5.63 -2.40
C GLU A 125 -25.87 4.75 -3.64
N LEU A 126 -25.24 3.59 -3.58
CA LEU A 126 -25.37 2.59 -4.64
C LEU A 126 -26.76 1.94 -4.60
N PRO A 127 -27.40 1.68 -5.75
CA PRO A 127 -28.57 0.81 -5.78
C PRO A 127 -28.30 -0.53 -5.11
N GLY A 128 -29.24 -1.05 -4.30
CA GLY A 128 -29.05 -2.22 -3.45
C GLY A 128 -28.51 -3.45 -4.18
N PHE A 129 -28.89 -3.66 -5.45
CA PHE A 129 -28.34 -4.79 -6.24
C PHE A 129 -26.86 -4.62 -6.58
N ILE A 130 -26.40 -3.38 -6.82
CA ILE A 130 -24.97 -3.07 -7.06
C ILE A 130 -24.18 -3.20 -5.74
N GLU A 131 -24.73 -2.68 -4.65
CA GLU A 131 -24.12 -2.77 -3.34
C GLU A 131 -23.93 -4.23 -2.92
N ASN A 132 -24.96 -5.05 -2.97
CA ASN A 132 -24.89 -6.47 -2.63
C ASN A 132 -23.92 -7.24 -3.53
N THR A 133 -23.90 -6.95 -4.83
CA THR A 133 -22.97 -7.59 -5.77
C THR A 133 -21.54 -7.20 -5.47
N THR A 134 -21.25 -5.93 -5.24
CA THR A 134 -19.90 -5.44 -4.94
C THR A 134 -19.43 -5.91 -3.56
N PHE A 135 -20.34 -6.07 -2.59
CA PHE A 135 -20.07 -6.68 -1.30
C PHE A 135 -19.61 -8.13 -1.43
N LEU A 136 -20.34 -8.97 -2.16
CA LEU A 136 -19.95 -10.38 -2.38
C LEU A 136 -18.63 -10.50 -3.13
N LEU A 137 -18.44 -9.67 -4.18
CA LEU A 137 -17.20 -9.63 -4.95
C LEU A 137 -16.01 -9.16 -4.10
N MET A 138 -16.22 -8.28 -3.12
CA MET A 138 -15.17 -7.85 -2.20
C MET A 138 -14.63 -9.03 -1.38
N TYR A 139 -15.50 -9.84 -0.75
CA TYR A 139 -15.04 -11.01 0.02
C TYR A 139 -14.34 -12.03 -0.87
N ALA A 140 -14.87 -12.33 -2.05
CA ALA A 140 -14.20 -13.18 -3.01
C ALA A 140 -12.83 -12.62 -3.42
N THR A 141 -12.74 -11.32 -3.64
CA THR A 141 -11.49 -10.63 -4.00
C THR A 141 -10.46 -10.73 -2.87
N ILE A 142 -10.85 -10.52 -1.61
CA ILE A 142 -9.94 -10.63 -0.46
C ILE A 142 -9.31 -12.01 -0.40
N PHE A 143 -10.11 -13.06 -0.57
CA PHE A 143 -9.59 -14.43 -0.63
C PHE A 143 -8.60 -14.62 -1.79
N LEU A 144 -8.96 -14.18 -2.99
CA LEU A 144 -8.13 -14.31 -4.19
C LEU A 144 -6.81 -13.53 -4.10
N ILE A 145 -6.81 -12.32 -3.53
CA ILE A 145 -5.59 -11.54 -3.38
C ILE A 145 -4.63 -12.13 -2.34
N LEU A 146 -5.15 -12.68 -1.23
CA LEU A 146 -4.32 -13.37 -0.24
C LEU A 146 -3.73 -14.67 -0.81
N MET A 147 -4.51 -15.43 -1.56
CA MET A 147 -4.03 -16.62 -2.27
C MET A 147 -2.99 -16.25 -3.33
N SER A 148 -3.24 -15.19 -4.12
CA SER A 148 -2.30 -14.69 -5.12
C SER A 148 -0.99 -14.21 -4.48
N LEU A 149 -1.05 -13.56 -3.31
CA LEU A 149 0.13 -13.15 -2.55
C LEU A 149 0.96 -14.38 -2.15
N GLY A 150 0.33 -15.43 -1.63
CA GLY A 150 1.00 -16.67 -1.28
C GLY A 150 1.71 -17.31 -2.50
N ILE A 151 1.01 -17.43 -3.63
CA ILE A 151 1.57 -17.95 -4.88
C ILE A 151 2.73 -17.08 -5.37
N ALA A 152 2.60 -15.75 -5.33
CA ALA A 152 3.67 -14.85 -5.75
C ALA A 152 4.94 -15.05 -4.92
N LEU A 153 4.81 -15.20 -3.60
CA LEU A 153 5.95 -15.42 -2.71
C LEU A 153 6.70 -16.73 -3.00
N THR A 154 6.00 -17.80 -3.41
CA THR A 154 6.66 -19.05 -3.79
C THR A 154 7.44 -18.96 -5.10
N ARG A 155 7.08 -18.03 -5.98
CA ARG A 155 7.75 -17.82 -7.28
C ARG A 155 8.92 -16.85 -7.22
N LEU A 156 8.91 -15.92 -6.26
CA LEU A 156 9.99 -14.96 -6.08
C LEU A 156 11.19 -15.61 -5.39
N LYS A 157 12.40 -15.29 -5.86
CA LYS A 157 13.66 -15.80 -5.31
C LYS A 157 14.45 -14.68 -4.65
N VAL A 158 15.20 -15.02 -3.61
CA VAL A 158 16.11 -14.09 -2.95
C VAL A 158 17.49 -14.24 -3.58
N PHE A 159 17.95 -13.19 -4.26
CA PHE A 159 19.24 -13.17 -4.97
C PHE A 159 20.35 -12.43 -4.18
N SER A 160 19.94 -11.49 -3.31
CA SER A 160 20.87 -10.66 -2.51
C SER A 160 20.33 -10.52 -1.09
N LEU A 161 20.64 -11.50 -0.23
CA LEU A 161 20.05 -11.59 1.12
C LEU A 161 20.43 -10.39 1.99
N ASN A 162 21.71 -10.02 2.07
CA ASN A 162 22.17 -8.93 2.96
C ASN A 162 21.50 -7.60 2.61
N LYS A 163 21.50 -7.22 1.33
CA LYS A 163 20.86 -5.99 0.87
C LYS A 163 19.35 -6.03 1.12
N ALA A 164 18.71 -7.16 0.83
CA ALA A 164 17.28 -7.34 1.06
C ALA A 164 16.93 -7.22 2.54
N ILE A 165 17.73 -7.78 3.46
CA ILE A 165 17.52 -7.65 4.90
C ILE A 165 17.55 -6.18 5.33
N PHE A 166 18.62 -5.44 4.98
CA PHE A 166 18.72 -4.03 5.38
C PHE A 166 17.61 -3.16 4.79
N SER A 167 17.28 -3.33 3.51
CA SER A 167 16.16 -2.63 2.88
C SER A 167 14.84 -2.98 3.55
N SER A 168 14.61 -4.25 3.89
CA SER A 168 13.38 -4.73 4.52
C SER A 168 13.26 -4.25 5.97
N ILE A 169 14.35 -4.26 6.75
CA ILE A 169 14.40 -3.67 8.10
C ILE A 169 14.00 -2.20 8.02
N GLY A 170 14.60 -1.45 7.08
CA GLY A 170 14.22 -0.07 6.84
C GLY A 170 12.72 0.06 6.56
N ARG A 171 12.14 -0.77 5.70
CA ARG A 171 10.71 -0.71 5.36
C ARG A 171 9.80 -1.03 6.55
N VAL A 172 10.04 -2.14 7.26
CA VAL A 172 9.12 -2.62 8.31
C VAL A 172 9.27 -1.89 9.66
N ILE A 173 10.41 -1.21 9.89
CA ILE A 173 10.63 -0.39 11.10
C ILE A 173 10.27 1.07 10.85
N ILE A 174 10.76 1.66 9.75
CA ILE A 174 10.52 3.08 9.47
C ILE A 174 9.05 3.33 9.09
N GLY A 175 8.40 2.36 8.45
CA GLY A 175 6.99 2.45 8.12
C GLY A 175 6.11 2.83 9.33
N PRO A 176 6.07 2.02 10.40
CA PRO A 176 5.32 2.36 11.61
C PRO A 176 5.78 3.67 12.27
N ILE A 177 7.08 3.98 12.26
CA ILE A 177 7.60 5.23 12.84
C ILE A 177 7.02 6.43 12.10
N ILE A 178 7.02 6.44 10.76
CA ILE A 178 6.43 7.52 9.96
C ILE A 178 4.93 7.62 10.21
N GLY A 179 4.19 6.49 10.20
CA GLY A 179 2.77 6.47 10.48
C GLY A 179 2.45 7.05 11.85
N TYR A 180 3.17 6.62 12.90
CA TYR A 180 3.00 7.12 14.26
C TYR A 180 3.38 8.61 14.40
N SER A 181 4.44 9.05 13.73
CA SER A 181 4.84 10.46 13.72
C SER A 181 3.77 11.36 13.11
N LEU A 182 3.09 10.93 12.04
CA LEU A 182 1.97 11.65 11.44
C LEU A 182 0.76 11.70 12.38
N ILE A 183 0.45 10.59 13.07
CA ILE A 183 -0.63 10.54 14.07
C ILE A 183 -0.38 11.55 15.16
N LEU A 184 0.83 11.62 15.71
CA LEU A 184 1.20 12.59 16.73
C LEU A 184 1.16 14.04 16.22
N TYR A 185 1.70 14.29 15.03
CA TYR A 185 1.79 15.63 14.46
C TYR A 185 0.41 16.24 14.16
N PHE A 186 -0.51 15.43 13.63
CA PHE A 186 -1.87 15.87 13.29
C PHE A 186 -2.89 15.60 14.39
N ASN A 187 -2.47 15.08 15.56
CA ASN A 187 -3.33 14.68 16.67
C ASN A 187 -4.50 13.79 16.21
N LEU A 188 -4.18 12.74 15.41
CA LEU A 188 -5.20 11.83 14.89
C LEU A 188 -5.64 10.85 15.98
N GLU A 189 -6.95 10.61 16.06
CA GLU A 189 -7.55 9.73 17.05
C GLU A 189 -8.50 8.71 16.39
N GLY A 190 -8.88 7.68 17.17
CA GLY A 190 -9.85 6.68 16.79
C GLY A 190 -9.34 5.69 15.73
N PHE A 191 -10.24 4.83 15.26
CA PHE A 191 -9.91 3.70 14.36
C PHE A 191 -9.17 4.10 13.09
N ALA A 192 -9.45 5.28 12.54
CA ALA A 192 -8.84 5.73 11.29
C ALA A 192 -7.34 6.03 11.45
N ALA A 193 -6.91 6.52 12.63
CA ALA A 193 -5.49 6.65 12.98
C ALA A 193 -4.81 5.26 13.06
N GLY A 194 -5.49 4.29 13.67
CA GLY A 194 -5.03 2.90 13.70
C GLY A 194 -4.87 2.30 12.31
N VAL A 195 -5.81 2.56 11.39
CA VAL A 195 -5.70 2.15 9.98
C VAL A 195 -4.49 2.79 9.31
N LEU A 196 -4.23 4.09 9.52
CA LEU A 196 -3.05 4.77 8.99
C LEU A 196 -1.76 4.10 9.47
N LEU A 197 -1.67 3.80 10.78
CA LEU A 197 -0.51 3.11 11.36
C LEU A 197 -0.29 1.73 10.71
N ILE A 198 -1.36 0.93 10.60
CA ILE A 198 -1.31 -0.39 9.97
C ILE A 198 -0.86 -0.27 8.52
N GLN A 199 -1.44 0.62 7.72
CA GLN A 199 -1.12 0.79 6.31
C GLN A 199 0.33 1.27 6.08
N CYS A 200 0.82 2.17 6.92
CA CYS A 200 2.23 2.58 6.89
C CYS A 200 3.19 1.43 7.21
N SER A 201 2.74 0.44 7.98
CA SER A 201 3.55 -0.70 8.45
C SER A 201 3.57 -1.90 7.49
N MET A 202 2.82 -1.84 6.38
CA MET A 202 2.78 -2.93 5.41
C MET A 202 4.15 -3.15 4.74
N PRO A 203 4.53 -4.41 4.45
CA PRO A 203 5.75 -4.73 3.72
C PRO A 203 5.69 -4.23 2.28
N SER A 204 6.76 -4.43 1.52
CA SER A 204 6.82 -4.04 0.11
C SER A 204 5.75 -4.74 -0.74
N ALA A 205 5.11 -3.99 -1.65
CA ALA A 205 4.09 -4.54 -2.54
C ALA A 205 4.67 -5.47 -3.61
N VAL A 206 3.97 -6.58 -3.87
CA VAL A 206 4.33 -7.50 -4.99
C VAL A 206 4.21 -6.79 -6.35
N LEU A 207 3.36 -5.79 -6.47
CA LEU A 207 3.20 -5.01 -7.69
C LEU A 207 4.50 -4.28 -8.10
N ASN A 208 5.39 -3.96 -7.15
CA ASN A 208 6.72 -3.43 -7.45
C ASN A 208 7.54 -4.39 -8.32
N TYR A 209 7.44 -5.71 -8.09
CA TYR A 209 8.09 -6.71 -8.94
C TYR A 209 7.53 -6.72 -10.35
N LEU A 210 6.20 -6.64 -10.49
CA LEU A 210 5.55 -6.61 -11.79
C LEU A 210 6.03 -5.40 -12.62
N VAL A 211 6.00 -4.21 -12.02
CA VAL A 211 6.46 -2.97 -12.67
C VAL A 211 7.96 -3.07 -13.01
N ALA A 212 8.79 -3.51 -12.08
CA ALA A 212 10.22 -3.68 -12.32
C ALA A 212 10.49 -4.69 -13.46
N SER A 213 9.76 -5.80 -13.51
CA SER A 213 9.93 -6.83 -14.57
C SER A 213 9.58 -6.35 -15.96
N MET A 214 8.69 -5.34 -16.07
CA MET A 214 8.29 -4.76 -17.36
C MET A 214 9.28 -3.68 -17.86
N TYR A 215 9.93 -2.95 -16.95
CA TYR A 215 10.62 -1.71 -17.30
C TYR A 215 12.06 -1.63 -16.81
N SER A 216 12.52 -2.53 -15.96
CA SER A 216 13.86 -2.44 -15.36
C SER A 216 14.78 -3.60 -15.78
N PRO A 217 16.12 -3.41 -15.74
CA PRO A 217 17.08 -4.47 -15.97
C PRO A 217 16.95 -5.61 -14.96
N LYS A 218 17.25 -6.84 -15.37
CA LYS A 218 17.12 -8.07 -14.56
C LYS A 218 17.74 -7.94 -13.16
N LYS A 219 18.91 -7.31 -13.04
CA LYS A 219 19.58 -7.09 -11.73
C LYS A 219 18.73 -6.30 -10.74
N ILE A 220 17.99 -5.29 -11.23
CA ILE A 220 17.06 -4.50 -10.43
C ILE A 220 15.85 -5.34 -10.05
N VAL A 221 15.29 -6.09 -11.00
CA VAL A 221 14.17 -7.01 -10.77
C VAL A 221 14.51 -8.02 -9.67
N ASP A 222 15.70 -8.60 -9.70
CA ASP A 222 16.19 -9.57 -8.72
C ASP A 222 16.34 -8.91 -7.31
N SER A 223 16.82 -7.66 -7.24
CA SER A 223 16.92 -6.89 -6.01
C SER A 223 15.54 -6.55 -5.42
N VAL A 224 14.61 -6.11 -6.27
CA VAL A 224 13.21 -5.82 -5.90
C VAL A 224 12.52 -7.07 -5.39
N ALA A 225 12.64 -8.20 -6.09
CA ALA A 225 12.09 -9.49 -5.68
C ALA A 225 12.59 -9.90 -4.29
N SER A 226 13.91 -9.78 -4.07
CA SER A 226 14.54 -10.12 -2.80
C SER A 226 13.98 -9.27 -1.65
N THR A 227 13.82 -7.97 -1.84
CA THR A 227 13.27 -7.05 -0.83
C THR A 227 11.80 -7.36 -0.53
N ILE A 228 10.99 -7.71 -1.54
CA ILE A 228 9.58 -8.09 -1.35
C ILE A 228 9.48 -9.34 -0.47
N VAL A 229 10.22 -10.41 -0.81
CA VAL A 229 10.18 -11.66 -0.05
C VAL A 229 10.61 -11.45 1.40
N VAL A 230 11.76 -10.81 1.61
CA VAL A 230 12.31 -10.63 2.96
C VAL A 230 11.43 -9.70 3.80
N SER A 231 10.93 -8.59 3.25
CA SER A 231 10.03 -7.69 3.97
C SER A 231 8.70 -8.35 4.32
N THR A 232 8.16 -9.19 3.41
CA THR A 232 6.92 -9.93 3.69
C THR A 232 7.14 -11.00 4.77
N LEU A 233 8.26 -11.72 4.76
CA LEU A 233 8.58 -12.66 5.84
C LEU A 233 8.75 -11.94 7.18
N MET A 234 9.44 -10.80 7.23
CA MET A 234 9.55 -10.00 8.44
C MET A 234 8.19 -9.49 8.93
N SER A 235 7.26 -9.21 8.02
CA SER A 235 5.94 -8.70 8.37
C SER A 235 5.06 -9.70 9.13
N PHE A 236 5.35 -11.01 9.08
CA PHE A 236 4.66 -11.99 9.92
C PHE A 236 4.86 -11.75 11.43
N VAL A 237 5.93 -11.07 11.80
CA VAL A 237 6.20 -10.67 13.18
C VAL A 237 5.80 -9.21 13.42
N THR A 238 6.20 -8.30 12.53
CA THR A 238 6.03 -6.85 12.76
C THR A 238 4.58 -6.40 12.62
N VAL A 239 3.81 -6.94 11.68
CA VAL A 239 2.42 -6.53 11.46
C VAL A 239 1.50 -6.93 12.62
N PRO A 240 1.53 -8.17 13.17
CA PRO A 240 0.74 -8.50 14.36
C PRO A 240 1.04 -7.59 15.55
N ILE A 241 2.30 -7.22 15.77
CA ILE A 241 2.69 -6.28 16.83
C ILE A 241 2.04 -4.92 16.58
N VAL A 242 2.14 -4.39 15.37
CA VAL A 242 1.54 -3.08 15.01
C VAL A 242 0.02 -3.13 15.14
N VAL A 243 -0.63 -4.20 14.67
CA VAL A 243 -2.09 -4.38 14.80
C VAL A 243 -2.52 -4.41 16.26
N PHE A 244 -1.77 -5.12 17.12
CA PHE A 244 -2.03 -5.12 18.57
C PHE A 244 -1.95 -3.70 19.16
N PHE A 245 -0.93 -2.93 18.82
CA PHE A 245 -0.83 -1.54 19.28
C PHE A 245 -1.94 -0.67 18.69
N ALA A 246 -2.27 -0.83 17.42
CA ALA A 246 -3.33 -0.08 16.76
C ALA A 246 -4.69 -0.32 17.44
N LEU A 247 -5.05 -1.57 17.71
CA LEU A 247 -6.30 -1.92 18.40
C LEU A 247 -6.32 -1.48 19.87
N LYS A 248 -5.16 -1.43 20.54
CA LYS A 248 -5.08 -1.04 21.95
C LYS A 248 -5.23 0.47 22.15
N TYR A 249 -4.70 1.29 21.24
CA TYR A 249 -4.58 2.74 21.44
C TYR A 249 -5.47 3.58 20.50
N PHE A 250 -6.00 2.99 19.44
CA PHE A 250 -6.77 3.67 18.39
C PHE A 250 -8.10 2.95 18.08
N ASN A 251 -8.77 2.47 19.11
CA ASN A 251 -10.07 1.80 18.94
C ASN A 251 -11.22 2.81 19.11
#